data_b4e1121eb2347876bb264b2830397767
#
_entry.id   b4e1121eb2347876bb264b2830397767
#
_cell.length_a   1.000
_cell.length_b   1.000
_cell.length_c   1.000
_cell.angle_alpha   90.00
_cell.angle_beta   90.00
_cell.angle_gamma   90.00
#
_symmetry.space_group_name_H-M   'P 1'
#
loop_
_entity.id
_entity.type
_entity.pdbx_description
1 polymer ?
#
loop_
_entity_poly.entity_id
_entity_poly.type
_entity_poly.pdbx_seq_one_letter_code
_entity_poly.pdbx_strand_id
1 'polypeptide(L)'
;SRLFQFSQVLISHMRISLFFFIIAIVFQSEKLSSQTINIDSLQLDDKIFSSGKYLINRQYGLHSLDSSSEQIDTVFVAVHGFRSRGFEWVYALRKMTASNNKTYFYRWDWSQCPNQASSTLYKQLRELIISNPQIKHIKLFGHSYGGNVVTGISNKPNLGSIEIHSIAGALMPIDRHRKQCPNFDGFENYELLYPHFQWRTVKDQDGAFRNMPFDPQIVNIDGSTVVNLPPVFENGQRLGHNWSLKWVFDKYFEK
;
A
#
# COMPACT_ATOMS: atom_id res chain seq x y z
N SER A 1 -11.86 40.92 -52.38
CA SER A 1 -10.92 41.10 -51.26
C SER A 1 -11.58 40.95 -49.87
N ARG A 2 -12.81 41.35 -49.62
CA ARG A 2 -13.50 41.24 -48.30
C ARG A 2 -13.94 39.80 -47.98
N LEU A 3 -14.30 39.01 -48.96
CA LEU A 3 -14.69 37.57 -48.78
C LEU A 3 -13.52 36.68 -48.34
N PHE A 4 -12.31 37.01 -48.71
CA PHE A 4 -11.13 36.22 -48.31
C PHE A 4 -10.71 36.47 -46.87
N GLN A 5 -10.97 37.62 -46.27
CA GLN A 5 -10.70 37.92 -44.87
C GLN A 5 -11.71 37.23 -43.94
N PHE A 6 -12.95 37.08 -44.32
CA PHE A 6 -13.98 36.40 -43.52
C PHE A 6 -13.72 34.89 -43.37
N SER A 7 -13.20 34.23 -44.42
CA SER A 7 -12.90 32.80 -44.37
C SER A 7 -11.69 32.47 -43.46
N GLN A 8 -10.70 33.32 -43.41
CA GLN A 8 -9.52 33.17 -42.56
C GLN A 8 -9.85 33.31 -41.06
N VAL A 9 -10.72 34.22 -40.69
CA VAL A 9 -11.17 34.42 -39.29
C VAL A 9 -12.03 33.24 -38.82
N LEU A 10 -12.91 32.71 -39.66
CA LEU A 10 -13.76 31.56 -39.31
C LEU A 10 -12.95 30.28 -39.10
N ILE A 11 -11.93 30.05 -39.93
CA ILE A 11 -11.04 28.89 -39.80
C ILE A 11 -10.15 28.98 -38.55
N SER A 12 -9.71 30.19 -38.17
CA SER A 12 -8.94 30.45 -36.97
C SER A 12 -9.76 30.12 -35.70
N HIS A 13 -11.01 30.61 -35.63
CA HIS A 13 -11.88 30.34 -34.47
C HIS A 13 -12.27 28.86 -34.36
N MET A 14 -12.48 28.18 -35.49
CA MET A 14 -12.74 26.72 -35.49
C MET A 14 -11.56 25.89 -35.01
N ARG A 15 -10.33 26.28 -35.41
CA ARG A 15 -9.10 25.60 -34.94
C ARG A 15 -8.84 25.81 -33.45
N ILE A 16 -9.06 27.01 -32.93
CA ILE A 16 -8.92 27.34 -31.50
C ILE A 16 -9.96 26.57 -30.67
N SER A 17 -11.23 26.52 -31.13
CA SER A 17 -12.29 25.78 -30.45
C SER A 17 -12.01 24.28 -30.42
N LEU A 18 -11.50 23.68 -31.51
CA LEU A 18 -11.13 22.27 -31.58
C LEU A 18 -9.94 21.95 -30.65
N PHE A 19 -8.97 22.87 -30.54
CA PHE A 19 -7.82 22.71 -29.66
C PHE A 19 -8.20 22.72 -28.17
N PHE A 20 -9.13 23.60 -27.77
CA PHE A 20 -9.68 23.60 -26.41
C PHE A 20 -10.54 22.36 -26.11
N PHE A 21 -11.25 21.83 -27.11
CA PHE A 21 -12.02 20.60 -26.94
C PHE A 21 -11.11 19.36 -26.79
N ILE A 22 -10.02 19.29 -27.55
CA ILE A 22 -9.02 18.20 -27.43
C ILE A 22 -8.28 18.29 -26.09
N ILE A 23 -7.93 19.49 -25.60
CA ILE A 23 -7.31 19.67 -24.28
C ILE A 23 -8.28 19.27 -23.15
N ALA A 24 -9.57 19.57 -23.28
CA ALA A 24 -10.58 19.16 -22.30
C ALA A 24 -10.77 17.63 -22.24
N ILE A 25 -10.59 16.92 -23.36
CA ILE A 25 -10.68 15.46 -23.41
C ILE A 25 -9.42 14.81 -22.79
N VAL A 26 -8.25 15.42 -22.96
CA VAL A 26 -6.98 14.91 -22.38
C VAL A 26 -6.91 15.14 -20.86
N PHE A 27 -7.67 16.10 -20.32
CA PHE A 27 -7.79 16.32 -18.86
C PHE A 27 -8.99 15.62 -18.21
N GLN A 28 -9.71 14.75 -18.88
CA GLN A 28 -10.43 13.70 -18.17
C GLN A 28 -9.37 12.73 -17.60
N SER A 29 -8.71 13.19 -16.53
CA SER A 29 -8.01 12.30 -15.62
C SER A 29 -9.00 11.16 -15.31
N GLU A 30 -8.64 9.94 -15.67
CA GLU A 30 -9.32 8.77 -15.15
C GLU A 30 -9.44 8.98 -13.64
N LYS A 31 -10.61 9.41 -13.17
CA LYS A 31 -10.95 9.29 -11.76
C LYS A 31 -10.81 7.81 -11.49
N LEU A 32 -9.68 7.44 -10.91
CA LEU A 32 -9.44 6.10 -10.42
C LEU A 32 -10.65 5.78 -9.56
N SER A 33 -11.56 4.96 -10.09
CA SER A 33 -12.81 4.61 -9.42
C SER A 33 -12.44 3.77 -8.20
N SER A 34 -12.16 4.46 -7.10
CA SER A 34 -11.96 3.85 -5.79
C SER A 34 -13.28 3.20 -5.39
N GLN A 35 -13.44 1.93 -5.73
CA GLN A 35 -14.60 1.16 -5.29
C GLN A 35 -14.47 0.93 -3.78
N THR A 36 -15.44 1.41 -3.02
CA THR A 36 -15.52 1.16 -1.57
C THR A 36 -15.62 -0.35 -1.30
N ILE A 37 -14.84 -0.81 -0.33
CA ILE A 37 -14.90 -2.19 0.18
C ILE A 37 -15.92 -2.22 1.30
N ASN A 38 -16.97 -3.02 1.14
CA ASN A 38 -17.93 -3.24 2.21
C ASN A 38 -17.29 -4.13 3.30
N ILE A 39 -17.20 -3.59 4.54
CA ILE A 39 -16.58 -4.29 5.67
C ILE A 39 -17.33 -5.57 6.05
N ASP A 40 -18.64 -5.62 5.86
CA ASP A 40 -19.45 -6.81 6.15
C ASP A 40 -19.17 -7.97 5.19
N SER A 41 -18.59 -7.67 4.02
CA SER A 41 -18.08 -8.68 3.08
C SER A 41 -16.75 -9.30 3.54
N LEU A 42 -16.09 -8.73 4.55
CA LEU A 42 -14.85 -9.23 5.12
C LEU A 42 -15.13 -10.13 6.34
N GLN A 43 -15.65 -11.32 6.08
CA GLN A 43 -16.00 -12.30 7.12
C GLN A 43 -14.78 -13.14 7.50
N LEU A 44 -14.71 -13.47 8.79
CA LEU A 44 -13.74 -14.38 9.39
C LEU A 44 -14.23 -15.83 9.29
N ASP A 45 -13.56 -16.73 9.98
CA ASP A 45 -13.87 -18.15 10.12
C ASP A 45 -13.83 -18.90 8.77
N ASP A 46 -14.83 -19.70 8.45
CA ASP A 46 -14.93 -20.50 7.24
C ASP A 46 -14.96 -19.65 5.95
N LYS A 47 -15.37 -18.39 6.04
CA LYS A 47 -15.49 -17.47 4.91
C LYS A 47 -14.25 -16.60 4.68
N ILE A 48 -13.20 -16.73 5.46
CA ILE A 48 -12.00 -15.89 5.39
C ILE A 48 -11.35 -15.92 4.00
N PHE A 49 -11.35 -17.09 3.34
CA PHE A 49 -10.77 -17.21 1.99
C PHE A 49 -11.62 -16.55 0.90
N SER A 50 -12.95 -16.58 1.01
CA SER A 50 -13.84 -15.85 0.10
C SER A 50 -13.73 -14.35 0.31
N SER A 51 -13.61 -13.89 1.55
CA SER A 51 -13.33 -12.51 1.90
C SER A 51 -11.99 -12.02 1.33
N GLY A 52 -10.95 -12.84 1.43
CA GLY A 52 -9.66 -12.57 0.81
C GLY A 52 -9.75 -12.45 -0.71
N LYS A 53 -10.46 -13.37 -1.37
CA LYS A 53 -10.69 -13.32 -2.81
C LYS A 53 -11.44 -12.05 -3.23
N TYR A 54 -12.40 -11.59 -2.43
CA TYR A 54 -13.11 -10.34 -2.65
C TYR A 54 -12.15 -9.13 -2.64
N LEU A 55 -11.16 -9.09 -1.72
CA LEU A 55 -10.14 -8.05 -1.69
C LEU A 55 -9.23 -8.07 -2.93
N ILE A 56 -8.73 -9.26 -3.30
CA ILE A 56 -7.73 -9.39 -4.37
C ILE A 56 -8.32 -9.25 -5.78
N ASN A 57 -9.60 -9.47 -5.96
CA ASN A 57 -10.27 -9.29 -7.24
C ASN A 57 -10.61 -7.81 -7.56
N ARG A 58 -10.28 -6.87 -6.67
CA ARG A 58 -10.43 -5.45 -6.95
C ARG A 58 -9.46 -4.97 -8.03
N GLN A 59 -9.82 -3.90 -8.71
CA GLN A 59 -8.91 -3.18 -9.60
C GLN A 59 -7.68 -2.68 -8.83
N TYR A 60 -6.60 -2.38 -9.52
CA TYR A 60 -5.43 -1.77 -8.88
C TYR A 60 -5.76 -0.35 -8.40
N GLY A 61 -5.27 0.00 -7.21
CA GLY A 61 -5.47 1.32 -6.61
C GLY A 61 -5.77 1.27 -5.11
N LEU A 62 -5.98 2.44 -4.52
CA LEU A 62 -6.42 2.62 -3.15
C LEU A 62 -7.94 2.47 -3.06
N HIS A 63 -8.39 1.50 -2.28
CA HIS A 63 -9.81 1.25 -2.02
C HIS A 63 -10.13 1.62 -0.58
N SER A 64 -11.05 2.57 -0.37
CA SER A 64 -11.54 2.86 0.96
C SER A 64 -12.42 1.72 1.47
N LEU A 65 -12.31 1.39 2.77
CA LEU A 65 -13.32 0.59 3.43
C LEU A 65 -14.48 1.50 3.85
N ASP A 66 -15.70 0.99 3.72
CA ASP A 66 -16.86 1.66 4.30
C ASP A 66 -16.76 1.56 5.82
N SER A 67 -16.58 2.68 6.44
CA SER A 67 -16.61 2.81 7.88
C SER A 67 -17.42 4.05 8.21
N SER A 68 -18.17 3.98 9.29
CA SER A 68 -18.85 5.13 9.87
C SER A 68 -17.88 6.10 10.56
N SER A 69 -16.56 6.04 10.22
CA SER A 69 -15.56 6.83 10.90
C SER A 69 -15.81 8.33 10.71
N GLU A 70 -16.03 9.01 11.80
CA GLU A 70 -16.14 10.48 11.87
C GLU A 70 -14.75 11.14 11.88
N GLN A 71 -13.71 10.42 12.29
CA GLN A 71 -12.34 10.91 12.32
C GLN A 71 -11.63 10.62 11.00
N ILE A 72 -11.31 11.70 10.29
CA ILE A 72 -10.65 11.64 8.97
C ILE A 72 -9.22 12.21 9.04
N ASP A 73 -8.76 12.66 10.20
CA ASP A 73 -7.41 13.23 10.35
C ASP A 73 -6.32 12.16 10.34
N THR A 74 -6.65 10.94 10.73
CA THR A 74 -5.76 9.78 10.69
C THR A 74 -6.32 8.70 9.78
N VAL A 75 -5.51 8.21 8.85
CA VAL A 75 -5.89 7.13 7.94
C VAL A 75 -4.93 5.95 8.04
N PHE A 76 -5.48 4.75 7.96
CA PHE A 76 -4.74 3.50 7.83
C PHE A 76 -4.68 3.04 6.38
N VAL A 77 -3.52 2.58 5.93
CA VAL A 77 -3.34 2.03 4.58
C VAL A 77 -2.66 0.67 4.68
N ALA A 78 -3.34 -0.35 4.18
CA ALA A 78 -2.87 -1.74 4.13
C ALA A 78 -2.34 -2.09 2.74
N VAL A 79 -1.12 -2.64 2.66
CA VAL A 79 -0.43 -2.97 1.41
C VAL A 79 -0.08 -4.46 1.39
N HIS A 80 -0.71 -5.22 0.49
CA HIS A 80 -0.55 -6.67 0.43
C HIS A 80 0.79 -7.11 -0.20
N GLY A 81 1.16 -8.38 0.03
CA GLY A 81 2.38 -8.98 -0.47
C GLY A 81 2.27 -9.63 -1.85
N PHE A 82 3.37 -10.26 -2.28
CA PHE A 82 3.45 -11.03 -3.51
C PHE A 82 2.52 -12.25 -3.45
N ARG A 83 1.74 -12.47 -4.51
CA ARG A 83 0.74 -13.56 -4.60
C ARG A 83 -0.20 -13.62 -3.40
N SER A 84 -0.47 -12.47 -2.77
CA SER A 84 -1.45 -12.38 -1.70
C SER A 84 -2.78 -12.98 -2.15
N ARG A 85 -3.39 -13.74 -1.27
CA ARG A 85 -4.75 -14.26 -1.44
C ARG A 85 -5.77 -13.41 -0.70
N GLY A 86 -5.32 -12.35 0.00
CA GLY A 86 -6.12 -11.37 0.72
C GLY A 86 -6.61 -11.82 2.10
N PHE A 87 -6.74 -13.13 2.34
CA PHE A 87 -7.29 -13.65 3.60
C PHE A 87 -6.46 -13.23 4.82
N GLU A 88 -5.17 -13.08 4.66
CA GLU A 88 -4.24 -12.64 5.69
C GLU A 88 -4.54 -11.22 6.18
N TRP A 89 -5.18 -10.40 5.35
CA TRP A 89 -5.54 -9.01 5.67
C TRP A 89 -6.92 -8.85 6.30
N VAL A 90 -7.81 -9.83 6.19
CA VAL A 90 -9.21 -9.71 6.63
C VAL A 90 -9.31 -9.31 8.10
N TYR A 91 -8.58 -9.98 8.99
CA TYR A 91 -8.56 -9.66 10.41
C TYR A 91 -8.03 -8.25 10.67
N ALA A 92 -6.88 -7.91 10.07
CA ALA A 92 -6.23 -6.63 10.23
C ALA A 92 -7.12 -5.46 9.77
N LEU A 93 -7.76 -5.59 8.61
CA LEU A 93 -8.66 -4.57 8.07
C LEU A 93 -9.89 -4.34 8.98
N ARG A 94 -10.46 -5.42 9.53
CA ARG A 94 -11.56 -5.30 10.50
C ARG A 94 -11.10 -4.58 11.77
N LYS A 95 -9.90 -4.88 12.30
CA LYS A 95 -9.33 -4.18 13.47
C LYS A 95 -9.08 -2.70 13.19
N MET A 96 -8.48 -2.36 12.03
CA MET A 96 -8.27 -0.97 11.60
C MET A 96 -9.59 -0.20 11.52
N THR A 97 -10.60 -0.79 10.89
CA THR A 97 -11.92 -0.16 10.74
C THR A 97 -12.63 0.01 12.08
N ALA A 98 -12.51 -0.98 12.97
CA ALA A 98 -13.11 -0.91 14.31
C ALA A 98 -12.45 0.15 15.22
N SER A 99 -11.25 0.64 14.87
CA SER A 99 -10.59 1.74 15.60
C SER A 99 -11.14 3.13 15.25
N ASN A 100 -12.24 3.21 14.50
CA ASN A 100 -12.90 4.45 14.07
C ASN A 100 -12.03 5.38 13.18
N ASN A 101 -10.99 4.82 12.53
CA ASN A 101 -10.16 5.56 11.59
C ASN A 101 -10.49 5.16 10.15
N LYS A 102 -10.35 6.09 9.22
CA LYS A 102 -10.53 5.80 7.80
C LYS A 102 -9.47 4.82 7.33
N THR A 103 -9.90 3.72 6.74
CA THR A 103 -9.04 2.62 6.34
C THR A 103 -9.06 2.45 4.83
N TYR A 104 -7.89 2.18 4.26
CA TYR A 104 -7.71 1.89 2.84
C TYR A 104 -6.97 0.57 2.66
N PHE A 105 -7.35 -0.17 1.63
CA PHE A 105 -6.61 -1.32 1.13
C PHE A 105 -6.00 -0.98 -0.22
N TYR A 106 -4.68 -1.09 -0.34
CA TYR A 106 -3.96 -0.85 -1.58
C TYR A 106 -3.82 -2.14 -2.37
N ARG A 107 -4.59 -2.25 -3.45
CA ARG A 107 -4.48 -3.32 -4.43
C ARG A 107 -3.50 -2.92 -5.52
N TRP A 108 -2.41 -3.67 -5.67
CA TRP A 108 -1.35 -3.33 -6.62
C TRP A 108 -0.88 -4.56 -7.39
N ASP A 109 -0.17 -4.32 -8.49
CA ASP A 109 0.40 -5.40 -9.29
C ASP A 109 1.71 -5.88 -8.68
N TRP A 110 1.68 -7.00 -8.01
CA TRP A 110 2.84 -7.61 -7.36
C TRP A 110 3.93 -8.08 -8.33
N SER A 111 3.74 -8.01 -9.66
CA SER A 111 4.79 -8.28 -10.67
C SER A 111 5.78 -7.13 -10.80
N GLN A 112 5.39 -5.92 -10.37
CA GLN A 112 6.24 -4.74 -10.40
C GLN A 112 7.44 -4.87 -9.44
N CYS A 113 8.53 -4.18 -9.78
CA CYS A 113 9.66 -4.02 -8.88
C CYS A 113 9.33 -3.09 -7.70
N PRO A 114 9.98 -3.27 -6.52
CA PRO A 114 9.70 -2.48 -5.34
C PRO A 114 9.72 -0.97 -5.60
N ASN A 115 10.73 -0.48 -6.30
CA ASN A 115 10.89 0.95 -6.62
C ASN A 115 9.72 1.51 -7.43
N GLN A 116 9.20 0.76 -8.40
CA GLN A 116 8.06 1.15 -9.21
C GLN A 116 6.77 1.14 -8.40
N ALA A 117 6.54 0.05 -7.64
CA ALA A 117 5.37 -0.09 -6.80
C ALA A 117 5.32 1.01 -5.71
N SER A 118 6.45 1.30 -5.06
CA SER A 118 6.57 2.40 -4.09
C SER A 118 6.28 3.75 -4.73
N SER A 119 6.80 4.01 -5.92
CA SER A 119 6.56 5.27 -6.63
C SER A 119 5.10 5.44 -7.02
N THR A 120 4.42 4.35 -7.39
CA THR A 120 2.99 4.37 -7.72
C THR A 120 2.15 4.62 -6.46
N LEU A 121 2.43 3.93 -5.35
CA LEU A 121 1.76 4.16 -4.08
C LEU A 121 1.98 5.60 -3.58
N TYR A 122 3.21 6.10 -3.66
CA TYR A 122 3.53 7.48 -3.28
C TYR A 122 2.65 8.51 -4.01
N LYS A 123 2.49 8.37 -5.33
CA LYS A 123 1.62 9.26 -6.11
C LYS A 123 0.18 9.21 -5.61
N GLN A 124 -0.35 8.02 -5.35
CA GLN A 124 -1.73 7.86 -4.85
C GLN A 124 -1.91 8.42 -3.42
N LEU A 125 -0.92 8.27 -2.55
CA LEU A 125 -0.94 8.90 -1.23
C LEU A 125 -0.90 10.43 -1.32
N ARG A 126 -0.11 10.98 -2.23
CA ARG A 126 -0.09 12.42 -2.50
C ARG A 126 -1.45 12.93 -2.98
N GLU A 127 -2.07 12.23 -3.92
CA GLU A 127 -3.41 12.57 -4.44
C GLU A 127 -4.45 12.47 -3.33
N LEU A 128 -4.37 11.44 -2.47
CA LEU A 128 -5.25 11.27 -1.32
C LEU A 128 -5.18 12.47 -0.37
N ILE A 129 -3.96 12.91 0.00
CA ILE A 129 -3.75 14.06 0.89
C ILE A 129 -4.25 15.35 0.25
N ILE A 130 -3.93 15.60 -1.02
CA ILE A 130 -4.35 16.81 -1.73
C ILE A 130 -5.87 16.89 -1.82
N SER A 131 -6.53 15.77 -2.08
CA SER A 131 -8.00 15.69 -2.18
C SER A 131 -8.70 15.71 -0.84
N ASN A 132 -7.99 15.46 0.26
CA ASN A 132 -8.51 15.38 1.62
C ASN A 132 -7.58 16.12 2.60
N PRO A 133 -7.58 17.46 2.62
CA PRO A 133 -6.63 18.27 3.40
C PRO A 133 -6.81 18.10 4.92
N GLN A 134 -7.91 17.50 5.37
CA GLN A 134 -8.13 17.13 6.77
C GLN A 134 -7.25 15.96 7.23
N ILE A 135 -6.69 15.15 6.31
CA ILE A 135 -5.77 14.05 6.66
C ILE A 135 -4.44 14.65 7.14
N LYS A 136 -4.08 14.38 8.39
CA LYS A 136 -2.85 14.84 9.04
C LYS A 136 -1.85 13.70 9.24
N HIS A 137 -2.36 12.50 9.47
CA HIS A 137 -1.55 11.33 9.82
C HIS A 137 -1.89 10.14 8.92
N ILE A 138 -0.86 9.46 8.44
CA ILE A 138 -0.99 8.21 7.69
C ILE A 138 -0.27 7.11 8.45
N LYS A 139 -0.95 5.99 8.71
CA LYS A 139 -0.38 4.75 9.24
C LYS A 139 -0.32 3.74 8.11
N LEU A 140 0.89 3.46 7.62
CA LEU A 140 1.12 2.66 6.43
C LEU A 140 1.67 1.29 6.80
N PHE A 141 0.92 0.23 6.53
CA PHE A 141 1.27 -1.16 6.87
C PHE A 141 1.47 -1.99 5.61
N GLY A 142 2.65 -2.57 5.46
CA GLY A 142 2.97 -3.46 4.36
C GLY A 142 3.36 -4.85 4.85
N HIS A 143 2.78 -5.88 4.25
CA HIS A 143 3.09 -7.27 4.58
C HIS A 143 3.92 -7.94 3.49
N SER A 144 4.95 -8.70 3.88
CA SER A 144 5.78 -9.45 2.94
C SER A 144 6.39 -8.51 1.88
N TYR A 145 6.14 -8.75 0.60
CA TYR A 145 6.56 -7.84 -0.48
C TYR A 145 5.91 -6.44 -0.38
N GLY A 146 4.72 -6.32 0.24
CA GLY A 146 4.15 -5.02 0.61
C GLY A 146 5.01 -4.26 1.61
N GLY A 147 5.76 -4.96 2.46
CA GLY A 147 6.77 -4.37 3.35
C GLY A 147 7.87 -3.63 2.58
N ASN A 148 8.33 -4.18 1.44
CA ASN A 148 9.28 -3.50 0.55
C ASN A 148 8.65 -2.23 -0.05
N VAL A 149 7.38 -2.32 -0.47
CA VAL A 149 6.67 -1.18 -1.08
C VAL A 149 6.53 -0.03 -0.09
N VAL A 150 6.13 -0.30 1.15
CA VAL A 150 5.98 0.76 2.16
C VAL A 150 7.33 1.29 2.65
N THR A 151 8.36 0.44 2.78
CA THR A 151 9.71 0.88 3.12
C THR A 151 10.26 1.83 2.06
N GLY A 152 10.00 1.58 0.78
CA GLY A 152 10.39 2.49 -0.31
C GLY A 152 9.67 3.86 -0.30
N ILE A 153 8.67 4.05 0.56
CA ILE A 153 8.03 5.34 0.82
C ILE A 153 8.83 6.16 1.84
N SER A 154 9.60 5.52 2.72
CA SER A 154 10.20 6.17 3.90
C SER A 154 11.16 7.32 3.57
N ASN A 155 11.70 7.41 2.35
CA ASN A 155 12.53 8.51 1.88
C ASN A 155 11.80 9.49 0.92
N LYS A 156 10.48 9.38 0.77
CA LYS A 156 9.71 10.23 -0.13
C LYS A 156 9.15 11.43 0.64
N PRO A 157 9.48 12.67 0.27
CA PRO A 157 9.07 13.86 1.01
C PRO A 157 7.57 14.19 0.83
N ASN A 158 7.08 15.16 1.61
CA ASN A 158 5.77 15.79 1.42
C ASN A 158 4.56 14.88 1.57
N LEU A 159 4.61 13.93 2.51
CA LEU A 159 3.47 13.09 2.90
C LEU A 159 2.85 13.49 4.26
N GLY A 160 3.27 14.64 4.82
CA GLY A 160 2.84 15.05 6.16
C GLY A 160 3.43 14.14 7.25
N SER A 161 2.65 13.82 8.26
CA SER A 161 3.03 12.85 9.29
C SER A 161 2.65 11.44 8.84
N ILE A 162 3.65 10.61 8.61
CA ILE A 162 3.45 9.20 8.23
C ILE A 162 4.25 8.28 9.16
N GLU A 163 3.68 7.14 9.49
CA GLU A 163 4.33 6.05 10.24
C GLU A 163 4.29 4.79 9.38
N ILE A 164 5.42 4.12 9.23
CA ILE A 164 5.60 3.03 8.27
C ILE A 164 5.91 1.74 8.99
N HIS A 165 5.13 0.69 8.72
CA HIS A 165 5.28 -0.64 9.30
C HIS A 165 5.53 -1.67 8.20
N SER A 166 6.74 -2.22 8.15
CA SER A 166 7.10 -3.38 7.33
C SER A 166 6.93 -4.65 8.16
N ILE A 167 5.95 -5.47 7.81
CA ILE A 167 5.61 -6.70 8.54
C ILE A 167 6.07 -7.90 7.72
N ALA A 168 6.94 -8.74 8.27
CA ALA A 168 7.56 -9.87 7.57
C ALA A 168 8.11 -9.47 6.18
N GLY A 169 8.73 -8.30 6.07
CA GLY A 169 9.21 -7.73 4.81
C GLY A 169 10.50 -8.40 4.33
N ALA A 170 10.59 -8.76 3.05
CA ALA A 170 11.84 -9.24 2.44
C ALA A 170 12.72 -8.05 2.02
N LEU A 171 13.24 -7.29 3.00
CA LEU A 171 13.93 -6.02 2.79
C LEU A 171 15.31 -6.15 2.15
N MET A 172 15.93 -7.33 2.21
CA MET A 172 17.09 -7.67 1.39
C MET A 172 16.67 -8.23 0.03
N PRO A 173 17.48 -8.04 -1.03
CA PRO A 173 17.19 -8.61 -2.33
C PRO A 173 17.20 -10.15 -2.29
N ILE A 174 16.07 -10.75 -2.61
CA ILE A 174 15.93 -12.20 -2.82
C ILE A 174 16.12 -12.55 -4.30
N ASP A 175 16.22 -13.83 -4.65
CA ASP A 175 16.48 -14.28 -6.03
C ASP A 175 15.51 -13.70 -7.07
N ARG A 176 14.24 -13.54 -6.70
CA ARG A 176 13.28 -12.90 -7.59
C ARG A 176 13.67 -11.45 -7.90
N HIS A 177 14.07 -10.68 -6.89
CA HIS A 177 14.52 -9.30 -7.08
C HIS A 177 15.74 -9.23 -7.99
N ARG A 178 16.74 -10.07 -7.73
CA ARG A 178 17.96 -10.12 -8.55
C ARG A 178 17.69 -10.45 -10.01
N LYS A 179 16.72 -11.34 -10.27
CA LYS A 179 16.37 -11.77 -11.64
C LYS A 179 15.50 -10.77 -12.39
N GLN A 180 14.55 -10.12 -11.72
CA GLN A 180 13.50 -9.33 -12.36
C GLN A 180 13.65 -7.81 -12.12
N CYS A 181 14.39 -7.42 -11.10
CA CYS A 181 14.51 -6.03 -10.64
C CYS A 181 15.97 -5.65 -10.42
N PRO A 182 16.80 -5.57 -11.50
CA PRO A 182 18.25 -5.38 -11.39
C PRO A 182 18.65 -4.06 -10.71
N ASN A 183 17.75 -3.09 -10.65
CA ASN A 183 17.97 -1.79 -10.01
C ASN A 183 17.42 -1.73 -8.59
N PHE A 184 17.12 -2.87 -7.97
CA PHE A 184 16.68 -2.95 -6.58
C PHE A 184 17.76 -3.64 -5.73
N ASP A 185 18.49 -2.84 -4.97
CA ASP A 185 19.61 -3.29 -4.11
C ASP A 185 19.19 -3.58 -2.67
N GLY A 186 17.89 -3.50 -2.36
CA GLY A 186 17.37 -3.64 -0.99
C GLY A 186 17.34 -2.30 -0.25
N PHE A 187 17.29 -2.41 1.10
CA PHE A 187 17.13 -1.24 1.96
C PHE A 187 18.28 -1.10 2.98
N GLU A 188 19.43 -1.71 2.75
CA GLU A 188 20.59 -1.52 3.61
C GLU A 188 21.01 -0.04 3.60
N ASN A 189 21.18 0.54 4.80
CA ASN A 189 21.52 1.98 4.98
C ASN A 189 20.54 2.95 4.30
N TYR A 190 19.27 2.55 4.16
CA TYR A 190 18.25 3.38 3.51
C TYR A 190 17.87 4.57 4.40
N GLU A 191 17.84 5.77 3.83
CA GLU A 191 17.50 6.99 4.54
C GLU A 191 16.01 7.03 4.91
N LEU A 192 15.72 7.39 6.16
CA LEU A 192 14.36 7.52 6.68
C LEU A 192 14.02 8.99 6.92
N LEU A 193 12.92 9.45 6.33
CA LEU A 193 12.30 10.73 6.66
C LEU A 193 11.18 10.60 7.71
N TYR A 194 10.76 9.38 8.01
CA TYR A 194 9.60 9.09 8.85
C TYR A 194 9.88 7.92 9.80
N PRO A 195 9.16 7.84 10.93
CA PRO A 195 9.19 6.66 11.81
C PRO A 195 8.94 5.37 11.03
N HIS A 196 9.83 4.42 11.17
CA HIS A 196 9.81 3.14 10.46
C HIS A 196 9.96 1.98 11.45
N PHE A 197 9.11 0.96 11.29
CA PHE A 197 9.08 -0.23 12.14
C PHE A 197 9.25 -1.49 11.29
N GLN A 198 10.18 -2.34 11.68
CA GLN A 198 10.40 -3.65 11.09
C GLN A 198 9.86 -4.73 12.05
N TRP A 199 8.77 -5.37 11.69
CA TRP A 199 8.16 -6.47 12.44
C TRP A 199 8.65 -7.78 11.84
N ARG A 200 9.64 -8.42 12.49
CA ARG A 200 10.36 -9.58 11.94
C ARG A 200 9.80 -10.88 12.50
N THR A 201 9.40 -11.79 11.63
CA THR A 201 9.02 -13.16 11.99
C THR A 201 10.26 -14.01 12.27
N VAL A 202 10.08 -15.14 12.95
CA VAL A 202 11.14 -16.13 13.10
C VAL A 202 11.32 -16.88 11.79
N LYS A 203 12.45 -16.69 11.10
CA LYS A 203 12.73 -17.21 9.76
C LYS A 203 12.37 -18.68 9.59
N ASP A 204 12.84 -19.54 10.50
CA ASP A 204 12.67 -21.00 10.39
C ASP A 204 11.21 -21.46 10.51
N GLN A 205 10.36 -20.61 11.07
CA GLN A 205 8.92 -20.84 11.17
C GLN A 205 8.11 -20.06 10.13
N ASP A 206 8.76 -19.18 9.39
CA ASP A 206 8.13 -18.39 8.35
C ASP A 206 8.07 -19.19 7.04
N GLY A 207 6.84 -19.46 6.59
CA GLY A 207 6.62 -20.28 5.39
C GLY A 207 7.18 -19.68 4.10
N ALA A 208 7.42 -18.38 4.06
CA ALA A 208 8.02 -17.71 2.91
C ALA A 208 9.56 -17.71 2.96
N PHE A 209 10.17 -17.73 4.15
CA PHE A 209 11.60 -17.49 4.31
C PHE A 209 12.40 -18.70 4.80
N ARG A 210 11.76 -19.70 5.44
CA ARG A 210 12.43 -20.83 6.09
C ARG A 210 13.42 -21.59 5.19
N ASN A 211 13.15 -21.66 3.89
CA ASN A 211 14.00 -22.38 2.93
C ASN A 211 15.04 -21.48 2.25
N MET A 212 15.12 -20.20 2.64
CA MET A 212 16.13 -19.29 2.09
C MET A 212 17.47 -19.47 2.81
N PRO A 213 18.61 -19.31 2.12
CA PRO A 213 19.94 -19.45 2.71
C PRO A 213 20.26 -18.35 3.73
N PHE A 214 19.51 -17.25 3.71
CA PHE A 214 19.63 -16.12 4.65
C PHE A 214 18.24 -15.64 5.08
N ASP A 215 18.17 -14.79 6.11
CA ASP A 215 16.93 -14.14 6.51
C ASP A 215 16.79 -12.80 5.76
N PRO A 216 15.86 -12.67 4.79
CA PRO A 216 15.73 -11.45 4.01
C PRO A 216 15.11 -10.27 4.79
N GLN A 217 14.65 -10.50 6.02
CA GLN A 217 14.14 -9.46 6.90
C GLN A 217 15.25 -8.68 7.60
N ILE A 218 16.44 -9.31 7.73
CA ILE A 218 17.56 -8.72 8.47
C ILE A 218 18.28 -7.72 7.57
N VAL A 219 18.01 -6.46 7.82
CA VAL A 219 18.65 -5.31 7.16
C VAL A 219 18.87 -4.21 8.20
N ASN A 220 19.97 -3.51 8.10
CA ASN A 220 20.23 -2.33 8.92
C ASN A 220 19.67 -1.09 8.21
N ILE A 221 18.71 -0.43 8.86
CA ILE A 221 18.16 0.85 8.42
C ILE A 221 18.25 1.78 9.64
N ASP A 222 19.11 2.77 9.57
CA ASP A 222 19.36 3.68 10.69
C ASP A 222 18.07 4.43 11.08
N GLY A 223 17.78 4.44 12.39
CA GLY A 223 16.54 5.04 12.91
C GLY A 223 15.30 4.16 12.80
N SER A 224 15.39 2.96 12.23
CA SER A 224 14.28 2.01 12.21
C SER A 224 14.16 1.25 13.53
N THR A 225 12.94 1.14 14.04
CA THR A 225 12.62 0.30 15.21
C THR A 225 12.39 -1.13 14.77
N VAL A 226 13.18 -2.08 15.33
CA VAL A 226 13.03 -3.51 15.06
C VAL A 226 12.22 -4.16 16.18
N VAL A 227 11.16 -4.88 15.81
CA VAL A 227 10.35 -5.70 16.70
C VAL A 227 10.39 -7.15 16.24
N ASN A 228 10.99 -8.02 17.03
CA ASN A 228 11.01 -9.45 16.76
C ASN A 228 9.72 -10.09 17.28
N LEU A 229 9.01 -10.76 16.38
CA LEU A 229 7.78 -11.46 16.71
C LEU A 229 8.08 -12.81 17.38
N PRO A 230 7.22 -13.28 18.28
CA PRO A 230 7.36 -14.61 18.87
C PRO A 230 7.13 -15.70 17.81
N PRO A 231 7.68 -16.91 18.03
CA PRO A 231 7.46 -18.04 17.11
C PRO A 231 6.00 -18.54 17.10
N VAL A 232 5.31 -18.39 18.22
CA VAL A 232 3.94 -18.87 18.43
C VAL A 232 3.10 -17.83 19.14
N PHE A 233 1.78 -17.92 18.99
CA PHE A 233 0.81 -17.24 19.82
C PHE A 233 0.79 -17.85 21.24
N GLU A 234 0.15 -17.16 22.19
CA GLU A 234 -0.01 -17.65 23.58
C GLU A 234 -0.69 -19.03 23.68
N ASN A 235 -1.56 -19.35 22.73
CA ASN A 235 -2.22 -20.67 22.62
C ASN A 235 -1.34 -21.76 21.98
N GLY A 236 -0.05 -21.49 21.72
CA GLY A 236 0.89 -22.41 21.09
C GLY A 236 0.78 -22.55 19.56
N GLN A 237 -0.20 -21.89 18.93
CA GLN A 237 -0.33 -21.90 17.47
C GLN A 237 0.85 -21.17 16.82
N ARG A 238 1.44 -21.76 15.77
CA ARG A 238 2.52 -21.16 15.02
C ARG A 238 2.08 -19.83 14.39
N LEU A 239 2.86 -18.78 14.62
CA LEU A 239 2.60 -17.45 14.06
C LEU A 239 2.93 -17.42 12.55
N GLY A 240 4.17 -17.73 12.17
CA GLY A 240 4.61 -17.82 10.78
C GLY A 240 4.39 -16.54 9.98
N HIS A 241 4.35 -16.66 8.64
CA HIS A 241 4.33 -15.52 7.73
C HIS A 241 3.01 -14.74 7.76
N ASN A 242 1.89 -15.40 7.46
CA ASN A 242 0.61 -14.72 7.26
C ASN A 242 -0.08 -14.32 8.56
N TRP A 243 0.07 -15.11 9.62
CA TRP A 243 -0.53 -14.80 10.93
C TRP A 243 0.25 -13.73 11.70
N SER A 244 1.44 -13.32 11.21
CA SER A 244 2.16 -12.15 11.72
C SER A 244 1.30 -10.90 11.74
N LEU A 245 0.46 -10.71 10.71
CA LEU A 245 -0.50 -9.59 10.66
C LEU A 245 -1.45 -9.60 11.86
N LYS A 246 -2.07 -10.76 12.16
CA LYS A 246 -2.96 -10.84 13.32
C LYS A 246 -2.26 -10.41 14.61
N TRP A 247 -1.06 -10.94 14.86
CA TRP A 247 -0.29 -10.62 16.05
C TRP A 247 0.07 -9.14 16.13
N VAL A 248 0.57 -8.57 15.02
CA VAL A 248 0.95 -7.14 14.96
C VAL A 248 -0.25 -6.26 15.25
N PHE A 249 -1.42 -6.53 14.65
CA PHE A 249 -2.60 -5.71 14.87
C PHE A 249 -3.23 -5.89 16.24
N ASP A 250 -3.13 -7.07 16.86
CA ASP A 250 -3.50 -7.25 18.26
C ASP A 250 -2.61 -6.35 19.14
N LYS A 251 -1.28 -6.43 19.00
CA LYS A 251 -0.34 -5.61 19.78
C LYS A 251 -0.43 -4.11 19.47
N TYR A 252 -0.70 -3.72 18.25
CA TYR A 252 -0.82 -2.32 17.85
C TYR A 252 -2.02 -1.63 18.49
N PHE A 253 -3.15 -2.33 18.66
CA PHE A 253 -4.39 -1.81 19.23
C PHE A 253 -4.63 -2.19 20.70
N GLU A 254 -3.70 -2.91 21.35
CA GLU A 254 -3.75 -3.16 22.80
C GLU A 254 -3.29 -1.96 23.65
N LYS A 255 -2.87 -0.85 23.03
CA LYS A 255 -2.33 0.35 23.71
C LYS A 255 -3.41 1.32 24.12
#